data_8f1cd0afa11f11295ef953d10b822a38
#
_entry.id   8f1cd0afa11f11295ef953d10b822a38
#
_cell.length_a   1.000
_cell.length_b   1.000
_cell.length_c   1.000
_cell.angle_alpha   90.00
_cell.angle_beta   90.00
_cell.angle_gamma   90.00
#
_symmetry.space_group_name_H-M   'P 1'
#
loop_
_entity.id
_entity.type
_entity.pdbx_description
1 polymer ?
#
loop_
_entity_poly.entity_id
_entity_poly.type
_entity_poly.pdbx_seq_one_letter_code
_entity_poly.pdbx_strand_id
1 'polypeptide(L)'
;VFYPLQTFTKWSDLDYARIPIFVEGSSESVSEKLMALGSLFSDRLYIADSALRKKLHIASVLACNYVNHLWTKADELLHDEGLSIDILMPLIDAAVDKLHRMPPAEAQTGPASRGDTIVLEEHLRMLEGSPMHEIYKLLANSIINNRDR
;
A
#
# COMPACT_ATOMS: atom_id res chain seq x y z
N VAL A 1 -13.22 20.64 4.85
CA VAL A 1 -12.06 19.82 4.53
C VAL A 1 -12.06 19.52 3.04
N PHE A 2 -10.88 19.57 2.41
CA PHE A 2 -10.64 19.18 1.01
C PHE A 2 -9.41 18.26 1.03
N TYR A 3 -9.58 16.96 0.80
CA TYR A 3 -8.56 15.95 1.03
C TYR A 3 -8.31 15.11 -0.23
N PRO A 4 -7.34 15.48 -1.07
CA PRO A 4 -6.88 14.63 -2.16
C PRO A 4 -6.11 13.44 -1.59
N LEU A 5 -6.51 12.22 -1.97
CA LEU A 5 -5.86 10.98 -1.52
C LEU A 5 -4.74 10.61 -2.48
N GLN A 6 -3.57 11.18 -2.28
CA GLN A 6 -2.41 10.97 -3.14
C GLN A 6 -1.11 11.23 -2.37
N THR A 7 -0.03 10.60 -2.83
CA THR A 7 1.34 10.94 -2.46
C THR A 7 1.84 12.06 -3.37
N PHE A 8 2.00 13.25 -2.80
CA PHE A 8 2.52 14.41 -3.54
C PHE A 8 4.03 14.50 -3.39
N THR A 9 4.73 14.48 -4.52
CA THR A 9 6.16 14.78 -4.56
C THR A 9 6.40 15.94 -5.50
N LYS A 10 7.48 16.70 -5.27
CA LYS A 10 7.80 17.91 -6.06
C LYS A 10 7.98 17.63 -7.56
N TRP A 11 8.27 16.40 -7.93
CA TRP A 11 8.66 15.98 -9.27
C TRP A 11 7.70 14.98 -9.91
N SER A 12 6.55 14.67 -9.28
CA SER A 12 5.59 13.74 -9.85
C SER A 12 4.71 14.42 -10.89
N ASP A 13 4.68 13.87 -12.09
CA ASP A 13 3.66 14.19 -13.09
C ASP A 13 2.40 13.39 -12.73
N LEU A 14 1.39 14.07 -12.17
CA LEU A 14 0.18 13.47 -11.65
C LEU A 14 -0.98 13.70 -12.60
N ASP A 15 -1.68 12.62 -12.93
CA ASP A 15 -3.00 12.69 -13.56
C ASP A 15 -4.04 13.09 -12.50
N TYR A 16 -4.28 14.38 -12.36
CA TYR A 16 -5.19 14.94 -11.36
C TYR A 16 -6.62 14.43 -11.53
N ALA A 17 -7.07 14.13 -12.75
CA ALA A 17 -8.42 13.63 -13.00
C ALA A 17 -8.69 12.30 -12.30
N ARG A 18 -7.66 11.50 -12.06
CA ARG A 18 -7.75 10.20 -11.40
C ARG A 18 -7.60 10.23 -9.89
N ILE A 19 -7.20 11.36 -9.29
CA ILE A 19 -6.96 11.46 -7.84
C ILE A 19 -8.30 11.48 -7.10
N PRO A 20 -8.60 10.53 -6.20
CA PRO A 20 -9.78 10.61 -5.35
C PRO A 20 -9.69 11.81 -4.40
N ILE A 21 -10.73 12.66 -4.40
CA ILE A 21 -10.81 13.82 -3.50
C ILE A 21 -11.99 13.62 -2.56
N PHE A 22 -11.71 13.69 -1.27
CA PHE A 22 -12.70 13.54 -0.20
C PHE A 22 -12.98 14.92 0.42
N VAL A 23 -14.27 15.28 0.53
CA VAL A 23 -14.69 16.58 1.05
C VAL A 23 -15.60 16.43 2.27
N GLU A 24 -15.53 17.41 3.17
CA GLU A 24 -16.44 17.59 4.29
C GLU A 24 -16.65 19.08 4.53
N GLY A 25 -17.89 19.54 4.39
CA GLY A 25 -18.30 20.90 4.73
C GLY A 25 -18.86 20.98 6.15
N SER A 26 -18.91 22.18 6.70
CA SER A 26 -19.62 22.49 7.95
C SER A 26 -21.15 22.52 7.78
N SER A 27 -21.62 22.54 6.53
CA SER A 27 -23.02 22.43 6.13
C SER A 27 -23.10 21.80 4.73
N GLU A 28 -24.30 21.39 4.32
CA GLU A 28 -24.56 20.84 2.99
C GLU A 28 -24.13 21.82 1.89
N SER A 29 -24.50 23.08 1.99
CA SER A 29 -24.09 24.12 1.03
C SER A 29 -22.57 24.31 0.92
N VAL A 30 -21.81 24.12 2.01
CA VAL A 30 -20.35 24.15 1.97
C VAL A 30 -19.81 22.88 1.31
N SER A 31 -20.39 21.72 1.57
CA SER A 31 -20.02 20.46 0.91
C SER A 31 -20.25 20.54 -0.59
N GLU A 32 -21.39 21.08 -1.05
CA GLU A 32 -21.68 21.29 -2.48
C GLU A 32 -20.64 22.21 -3.16
N LYS A 33 -20.24 23.30 -2.50
CA LYS A 33 -19.19 24.19 -3.03
C LYS A 33 -17.85 23.50 -3.12
N LEU A 34 -17.50 22.67 -2.14
CA LEU A 34 -16.25 21.89 -2.17
C LEU A 34 -16.29 20.82 -3.25
N MET A 35 -17.44 20.16 -3.47
CA MET A 35 -17.65 19.23 -4.57
C MET A 35 -17.50 19.93 -5.94
N ALA A 36 -18.13 21.09 -6.10
CA ALA A 36 -18.01 21.91 -7.33
C ALA A 36 -16.54 22.37 -7.57
N LEU A 37 -15.81 22.73 -6.51
CA LEU A 37 -14.39 23.04 -6.62
C LEU A 37 -13.59 21.78 -7.02
N GLY A 38 -13.85 20.66 -6.39
CA GLY A 38 -13.16 19.39 -6.65
C GLY A 38 -13.34 18.92 -8.09
N SER A 39 -14.52 19.13 -8.69
CA SER A 39 -14.81 18.73 -10.08
C SER A 39 -13.97 19.47 -11.13
N LEU A 40 -13.31 20.57 -10.77
CA LEU A 40 -12.33 21.23 -11.64
C LEU A 40 -11.01 20.47 -11.75
N PHE A 41 -10.76 19.53 -10.84
CA PHE A 41 -9.47 18.83 -10.73
C PHE A 41 -9.60 17.33 -10.94
N SER A 42 -10.71 16.72 -10.52
CA SER A 42 -10.86 15.26 -10.50
C SER A 42 -12.28 14.81 -10.84
N ASP A 43 -12.36 13.66 -11.51
CA ASP A 43 -13.63 12.95 -11.77
C ASP A 43 -14.05 12.06 -10.59
N ARG A 44 -13.23 11.96 -9.54
CA ARG A 44 -13.40 11.03 -8.41
C ARG A 44 -13.62 11.78 -7.10
N LEU A 45 -14.85 12.24 -6.89
CA LEU A 45 -15.23 13.05 -5.72
C LEU A 45 -16.11 12.26 -4.76
N TYR A 46 -15.83 12.40 -3.47
CA TYR A 46 -16.52 11.67 -2.41
C TYR A 46 -16.78 12.59 -1.22
N ILE A 47 -17.93 12.42 -0.55
CA ILE A 47 -18.16 13.02 0.76
C ILE A 47 -17.63 12.04 1.81
N ALA A 48 -16.83 12.55 2.75
CA ALA A 48 -16.24 11.75 3.80
C ALA A 48 -16.11 12.54 5.11
N ASP A 49 -16.76 12.04 6.13
CA ASP A 49 -16.59 12.56 7.48
C ASP A 49 -15.19 12.28 8.07
N SER A 50 -14.97 12.81 9.25
CA SER A 50 -13.70 12.64 9.97
C SER A 50 -13.37 11.18 10.27
N ALA A 51 -14.38 10.32 10.55
CA ALA A 51 -14.16 8.92 10.85
C ALA A 51 -13.73 8.13 9.61
N LEU A 52 -14.38 8.36 8.48
CA LEU A 52 -14.00 7.74 7.19
C LEU A 52 -12.62 8.20 6.74
N ARG A 53 -12.29 9.49 6.87
CA ARG A 53 -10.95 9.98 6.50
C ARG A 53 -9.83 9.34 7.31
N LYS A 54 -10.04 9.09 8.62
CA LYS A 54 -9.07 8.36 9.44
C LYS A 54 -8.86 6.93 8.94
N LYS A 55 -9.92 6.22 8.57
CA LYS A 55 -9.83 4.88 7.98
C LYS A 55 -9.10 4.88 6.64
N LEU A 56 -9.42 5.84 5.77
CA LEU A 56 -8.74 6.03 4.49
C LEU A 56 -7.24 6.29 4.68
N HIS A 57 -6.88 7.12 5.65
CA HIS A 57 -5.47 7.39 5.95
C HIS A 57 -4.73 6.14 6.44
N ILE A 58 -5.31 5.36 7.35
CA ILE A 58 -4.72 4.08 7.79
C ILE A 58 -4.55 3.13 6.60
N ALA A 59 -5.56 2.99 5.75
CA ALA A 59 -5.47 2.15 4.56
C ALA A 59 -4.35 2.61 3.61
N SER A 60 -4.20 3.92 3.43
CA SER A 60 -3.13 4.50 2.59
C SER A 60 -1.74 4.26 3.16
N VAL A 61 -1.58 4.37 4.49
CA VAL A 61 -0.31 4.05 5.16
C VAL A 61 0.05 2.59 4.93
N LEU A 62 -0.90 1.66 5.09
CA LEU A 62 -0.69 0.24 4.84
C LEU A 62 -0.34 -0.04 3.37
N ALA A 63 -1.09 0.57 2.43
CA ALA A 63 -0.94 0.29 1.01
C ALA A 63 0.28 0.96 0.35
N CYS A 64 0.80 2.04 0.92
CA CYS A 64 1.87 2.82 0.31
C CYS A 64 3.09 2.97 1.23
N ASN A 65 2.93 3.59 2.41
CA ASN A 65 4.09 3.93 3.23
C ASN A 65 4.80 2.69 3.78
N TYR A 66 4.06 1.70 4.28
CA TYR A 66 4.66 0.46 4.80
C TYR A 66 5.21 -0.41 3.66
N VAL A 67 4.54 -0.44 2.52
CA VAL A 67 5.08 -1.13 1.34
C VAL A 67 6.40 -0.50 0.90
N ASN A 68 6.48 0.84 0.83
CA ASN A 68 7.73 1.52 0.51
C ASN A 68 8.85 1.19 1.53
N HIS A 69 8.53 1.10 2.82
CA HIS A 69 9.49 0.69 3.83
C HIS A 69 9.97 -0.76 3.60
N LEU A 70 9.08 -1.67 3.21
CA LEU A 70 9.46 -3.04 2.88
C LEU A 70 10.37 -3.10 1.64
N TRP A 71 10.14 -2.26 0.63
CA TRP A 71 11.07 -2.14 -0.50
C TRP A 71 12.45 -1.65 -0.07
N THR A 72 12.51 -0.66 0.84
CA THR A 72 13.80 -0.21 1.43
C THR A 72 14.51 -1.37 2.10
N LYS A 73 13.79 -2.22 2.85
CA LYS A 73 14.40 -3.39 3.52
C LYS A 73 14.82 -4.49 2.55
N ALA A 74 14.11 -4.65 1.45
CA ALA A 74 14.52 -5.56 0.39
C ALA A 74 15.80 -5.06 -0.32
N ASP A 75 15.89 -3.75 -0.59
CA ASP A 75 17.08 -3.13 -1.15
C ASP A 75 18.30 -3.28 -0.25
N GLU A 76 18.15 -3.05 1.07
CA GLU A 76 19.21 -3.26 2.06
C GLU A 76 19.74 -4.70 2.03
N LEU A 77 18.88 -5.72 1.94
CA LEU A 77 19.28 -7.14 1.83
C LEU A 77 20.07 -7.44 0.54
N LEU A 78 19.73 -6.76 -0.56
CA LEU A 78 20.39 -6.94 -1.85
C LEU A 78 21.73 -6.21 -1.92
N HIS A 79 21.85 -5.09 -1.21
CA HIS A 79 23.04 -4.26 -1.23
C HIS A 79 24.30 -5.01 -0.75
N ASP A 80 24.16 -5.89 0.24
CA ASP A 80 25.26 -6.70 0.76
C ASP A 80 25.82 -7.68 -0.30
N GLU A 81 25.00 -8.01 -1.30
CA GLU A 81 25.37 -8.86 -2.45
C GLU A 81 25.75 -8.03 -3.70
N GLY A 82 25.89 -6.71 -3.57
CA GLY A 82 26.23 -5.80 -4.68
C GLY A 82 25.10 -5.61 -5.70
N LEU A 83 23.85 -5.89 -5.30
CA LEU A 83 22.64 -5.74 -6.11
C LEU A 83 21.81 -4.54 -5.63
N SER A 84 20.82 -4.12 -6.41
CA SER A 84 19.87 -3.08 -6.05
C SER A 84 18.44 -3.56 -6.26
N ILE A 85 17.47 -2.78 -5.73
CA ILE A 85 16.04 -3.04 -5.89
C ILE A 85 15.61 -3.12 -7.36
N ASP A 86 16.39 -2.57 -8.29
CA ASP A 86 16.07 -2.56 -9.72
C ASP A 86 15.82 -3.96 -10.29
N ILE A 87 16.52 -4.98 -9.77
CA ILE A 87 16.29 -6.37 -10.20
C ILE A 87 14.91 -6.90 -9.80
N LEU A 88 14.27 -6.31 -8.80
CA LEU A 88 12.93 -6.66 -8.33
C LEU A 88 11.83 -5.85 -9.01
N MET A 89 12.16 -4.78 -9.75
CA MET A 89 11.14 -3.92 -10.35
C MET A 89 10.15 -4.69 -11.24
N PRO A 90 10.57 -5.63 -12.12
CA PRO A 90 9.61 -6.41 -12.90
C PRO A 90 8.66 -7.26 -12.05
N LEU A 91 9.13 -7.74 -10.89
CA LEU A 91 8.30 -8.49 -9.95
C LEU A 91 7.29 -7.59 -9.22
N ILE A 92 7.73 -6.38 -8.83
CA ILE A 92 6.89 -5.36 -8.20
C ILE A 92 5.79 -4.93 -9.16
N ASP A 93 6.14 -4.60 -10.41
CA ASP A 93 5.19 -4.21 -11.45
C ASP A 93 4.15 -5.32 -11.69
N ALA A 94 4.58 -6.57 -11.80
CA ALA A 94 3.68 -7.70 -11.96
C ALA A 94 2.73 -7.89 -10.76
N ALA A 95 3.19 -7.59 -9.53
CA ALA A 95 2.35 -7.65 -8.34
C ALA A 95 1.29 -6.53 -8.36
N VAL A 96 1.67 -5.30 -8.75
CA VAL A 96 0.73 -4.18 -8.92
C VAL A 96 -0.28 -4.46 -10.04
N ASP A 97 0.16 -4.99 -11.17
CA ASP A 97 -0.72 -5.34 -12.29
C ASP A 97 -1.80 -6.37 -11.91
N LYS A 98 -1.50 -7.30 -11.01
CA LYS A 98 -2.51 -8.24 -10.50
C LYS A 98 -3.65 -7.52 -9.77
N LEU A 99 -3.36 -6.45 -9.01
CA LEU A 99 -4.38 -5.69 -8.27
C LEU A 99 -5.37 -4.97 -9.19
N HIS A 100 -5.03 -4.74 -10.47
CA HIS A 100 -5.96 -4.23 -11.47
C HIS A 100 -6.93 -5.29 -12.00
N ARG A 101 -6.67 -6.58 -11.74
CA ARG A 101 -7.41 -7.70 -12.34
C ARG A 101 -8.16 -8.56 -11.31
N MET A 102 -7.70 -8.56 -10.06
CA MET A 102 -8.27 -9.39 -9.00
C MET A 102 -8.13 -8.75 -7.62
N PRO A 103 -8.97 -9.12 -6.64
CA PRO A 103 -8.85 -8.65 -5.27
C PRO A 103 -7.50 -8.98 -4.63
N PRO A 104 -6.97 -8.16 -3.70
CA PRO A 104 -5.68 -8.41 -3.05
C PRO A 104 -5.55 -9.78 -2.38
N ALA A 105 -6.64 -10.31 -1.81
CA ALA A 105 -6.62 -11.63 -1.18
C ALA A 105 -6.36 -12.76 -2.19
N GLU A 106 -6.92 -12.66 -3.40
CA GLU A 106 -6.70 -13.63 -4.48
C GLU A 106 -5.34 -13.46 -5.16
N ALA A 107 -4.81 -12.22 -5.17
CA ALA A 107 -3.49 -11.92 -5.71
C ALA A 107 -2.34 -12.40 -4.82
N GLN A 108 -2.62 -12.79 -3.56
CA GLN A 108 -1.61 -13.18 -2.58
C GLN A 108 -0.86 -14.45 -3.01
N THR A 109 0.46 -14.38 -3.03
CA THR A 109 1.38 -15.47 -3.38
C THR A 109 2.48 -15.59 -2.33
N GLY A 110 3.39 -16.54 -2.51
CA GLY A 110 4.56 -16.73 -1.68
C GLY A 110 4.47 -17.94 -0.73
N PRO A 111 5.52 -18.24 0.04
CA PRO A 111 5.59 -19.42 0.90
C PRO A 111 4.51 -19.41 1.99
N ALA A 112 4.21 -18.27 2.59
CA ALA A 112 3.17 -18.14 3.63
C ALA A 112 1.77 -18.50 3.09
N SER A 113 1.42 -18.06 1.88
CA SER A 113 0.13 -18.39 1.27
C SER A 113 0.01 -19.87 0.89
N ARG A 114 1.13 -20.55 0.63
CA ARG A 114 1.16 -21.98 0.35
C ARG A 114 1.31 -22.86 1.60
N GLY A 115 1.62 -22.27 2.76
CA GLY A 115 1.91 -23.02 4.00
C GLY A 115 3.26 -23.73 3.98
N ASP A 116 4.23 -23.19 3.24
CA ASP A 116 5.59 -23.76 3.12
C ASP A 116 6.43 -23.37 4.34
N THR A 117 6.26 -24.14 5.42
CA THR A 117 6.92 -23.88 6.71
C THR A 117 8.43 -24.02 6.63
N ILE A 118 8.94 -24.92 5.78
CA ILE A 118 10.38 -25.15 5.63
C ILE A 118 11.08 -23.88 5.12
N VAL A 119 10.54 -23.29 4.06
CA VAL A 119 11.07 -22.04 3.50
C VAL A 119 10.91 -20.88 4.48
N LEU A 120 9.78 -20.81 5.20
CA LEU A 120 9.56 -19.74 6.18
C LEU A 120 10.58 -19.80 7.34
N GLU A 121 10.87 -20.99 7.85
CA GLU A 121 11.85 -21.22 8.92
C GLU A 121 13.28 -20.92 8.45
N GLU A 122 13.61 -21.24 7.21
CA GLU A 122 14.91 -20.89 6.61
C GLU A 122 15.08 -19.38 6.51
N HIS A 123 14.07 -18.66 5.98
CA HIS A 123 14.09 -17.21 5.92
C HIS A 123 14.22 -16.56 7.30
N LEU A 124 13.51 -17.07 8.31
CA LEU A 124 13.62 -16.56 9.68
C LEU A 124 15.02 -16.76 10.26
N ARG A 125 15.67 -17.92 10.00
CA ARG A 125 17.08 -18.13 10.39
C ARG A 125 18.04 -17.16 9.72
N MET A 126 17.85 -16.87 8.42
CA MET A 126 18.66 -15.89 7.69
C MET A 126 18.48 -14.46 8.22
N LEU A 127 17.31 -14.14 8.75
CA LEU A 127 16.99 -12.82 9.31
C LEU A 127 17.31 -12.72 10.82
N GLU A 128 17.89 -13.75 11.42
CA GLU A 128 18.18 -13.78 12.86
C GLU A 128 19.11 -12.61 13.25
N GLY A 129 18.78 -11.90 14.32
CA GLY A 129 19.50 -10.68 14.76
C GLY A 129 19.14 -9.41 13.99
N SER A 130 18.37 -9.49 12.91
CA SER A 130 17.86 -8.33 12.17
C SER A 130 16.51 -7.87 12.71
N PRO A 131 16.23 -6.55 12.73
CA PRO A 131 14.89 -6.02 13.01
C PRO A 131 13.80 -6.58 12.07
N MET A 132 14.19 -7.04 10.89
CA MET A 132 13.27 -7.65 9.92
C MET A 132 12.76 -9.03 10.32
N HIS A 133 13.43 -9.73 11.23
CA HIS A 133 13.00 -11.04 11.72
C HIS A 133 11.56 -11.02 12.26
N GLU A 134 11.27 -10.09 13.18
CA GLU A 134 9.94 -9.98 13.78
C GLU A 134 8.88 -9.47 12.79
N ILE A 135 9.23 -8.53 11.92
CA ILE A 135 8.34 -8.01 10.88
C ILE A 135 7.96 -9.14 9.91
N TYR A 136 8.96 -9.91 9.44
CA TYR A 136 8.74 -11.05 8.54
C TYR A 136 7.81 -12.08 9.18
N LYS A 137 8.07 -12.45 10.44
CA LYS A 137 7.26 -13.41 11.21
C LYS A 137 5.81 -12.94 11.37
N LEU A 138 5.60 -11.66 11.72
CA LEU A 138 4.26 -11.08 11.86
C LEU A 138 3.48 -11.11 10.54
N LEU A 139 4.12 -10.71 9.43
CA LEU A 139 3.50 -10.71 8.11
C LEU A 139 3.18 -12.13 7.63
N ALA A 140 4.12 -13.08 7.79
CA ALA A 140 3.91 -14.48 7.45
C ALA A 140 2.72 -15.09 8.20
N ASN A 141 2.67 -14.89 9.52
CA ASN A 141 1.55 -15.35 10.34
C ASN A 141 0.22 -14.69 9.96
N SER A 142 0.22 -13.40 9.63
CA SER A 142 -0.97 -12.70 9.17
C SER A 142 -1.51 -13.29 7.86
N ILE A 143 -0.63 -13.61 6.91
CA ILE A 143 -1.00 -14.24 5.64
C ILE A 143 -1.57 -15.64 5.88
N ILE A 144 -0.92 -16.45 6.70
CA ILE A 144 -1.37 -17.82 7.03
C ILE A 144 -2.78 -17.78 7.65
N ASN A 145 -3.00 -16.91 8.63
CA ASN A 145 -4.28 -16.80 9.33
C ASN A 145 -5.42 -16.27 8.44
N ASN A 146 -5.12 -15.58 7.34
CA ASN A 146 -6.12 -15.10 6.39
C ASN A 146 -6.45 -16.12 5.30
N ARG A 147 -5.65 -17.17 5.13
CA ARG A 147 -5.87 -18.22 4.13
C ARG A 147 -7.14 -19.05 4.42
N ASP A 148 -7.48 -19.18 5.69
CA ASP A 148 -8.56 -20.05 6.17
C ASP A 148 -9.90 -19.28 6.35
N ARG A 149 -9.99 -18.04 5.85
CA ARG A 149 -11.19 -17.20 5.86
C ARG A 149 -11.79 -17.07 4.48
#